data_ddd77541984513c7ed4168e02c425563
#
_entry.id   ddd77541984513c7ed4168e02c425563
#
_cell.length_a   1.000
_cell.length_b   1.000
_cell.length_c   1.000
_cell.angle_alpha   90.00
_cell.angle_beta   90.00
_cell.angle_gamma   90.00
#
_symmetry.space_group_name_H-M   'P 1'
#
loop_
_entity.id
_entity.type
_entity.pdbx_description
1 polymer ?
#
loop_
_entity_poly.entity_id
_entity_poly.type
_entity_poly.pdbx_seq_one_letter_code
_entity_poly.pdbx_strand_id
1 'polypeptide(L)'
;KVESNKDAPTLGCANARVHASVLSLYDSLRLQGPQSNGEDISWDNFYLQTDSMLKALAASGKEIILLIPTLPSPTSQKIISDFIAVYPNVRPVVYDTISSDTALNAFEKYYGQRALADYNFSKARTIVSIDADFLGDWQGGGYEAGYASSRIPNGDHKKADMSQHFQFESNMSLTGAN
;
A
#
# COMPACT_ATOMS: atom_id res chain seq x y z
N LYS A 1 -11.09 -8.78 -14.28
CA LYS A 1 -9.67 -9.09 -14.18
C LYS A 1 -8.91 -7.81 -13.85
N VAL A 2 -7.98 -7.89 -12.91
CA VAL A 2 -7.04 -6.81 -12.60
C VAL A 2 -5.72 -7.13 -13.29
N GLU A 3 -5.12 -6.15 -13.93
CA GLU A 3 -3.81 -6.27 -14.58
C GLU A 3 -2.94 -5.09 -14.20
N SER A 4 -1.62 -5.29 -14.23
CA SER A 4 -0.66 -4.22 -14.00
C SER A 4 -0.75 -3.17 -15.10
N ASN A 5 -0.71 -1.89 -14.73
CA ASN A 5 -0.64 -0.81 -15.70
C ASN A 5 0.78 -0.73 -16.28
N LYS A 6 0.92 -1.00 -17.57
CA LYS A 6 2.22 -0.98 -18.28
C LYS A 6 2.81 0.43 -18.40
N ASP A 7 1.97 1.46 -18.27
CA ASP A 7 2.38 2.86 -18.36
C ASP A 7 2.70 3.45 -16.97
N ALA A 8 2.60 2.64 -15.90
CA ALA A 8 2.97 3.10 -14.57
C ALA A 8 4.49 3.33 -14.48
N PRO A 9 4.93 4.40 -13.81
CA PRO A 9 6.36 4.68 -13.64
C PRO A 9 7.08 3.66 -12.74
N THR A 10 6.34 2.91 -11.94
CA THR A 10 6.84 1.85 -11.09
C THR A 10 6.73 0.49 -11.78
N LEU A 11 7.69 -0.38 -11.52
CA LEU A 11 7.70 -1.74 -12.06
C LEU A 11 6.89 -2.73 -11.22
N GLY A 12 6.18 -2.24 -10.20
CA GLY A 12 5.34 -3.04 -9.34
C GLY A 12 4.24 -3.76 -10.11
N CYS A 13 3.96 -4.98 -9.72
CA CYS A 13 2.80 -5.72 -10.19
C CYS A 13 1.75 -5.81 -9.07
N ALA A 14 0.51 -6.12 -9.46
CA ALA A 14 -0.54 -6.38 -8.51
C ALA A 14 -0.24 -7.67 -7.75
N ASN A 15 -0.22 -7.61 -6.41
CA ASN A 15 -0.08 -8.78 -5.56
C ASN A 15 -1.36 -9.62 -5.53
N ALA A 16 -1.32 -10.78 -4.88
CA ALA A 16 -2.46 -11.69 -4.81
C ALA A 16 -3.71 -11.05 -4.18
N ARG A 17 -3.55 -10.14 -3.20
CA ARG A 17 -4.67 -9.44 -2.56
C ARG A 17 -5.34 -8.47 -3.52
N VAL A 18 -4.56 -7.75 -4.33
CA VAL A 18 -5.10 -6.85 -5.36
C VAL A 18 -5.86 -7.66 -6.42
N HIS A 19 -5.32 -8.79 -6.85
CA HIS A 19 -6.03 -9.69 -7.76
C HIS A 19 -7.33 -10.22 -7.16
N ALA A 20 -7.33 -10.59 -5.88
CA ALA A 20 -8.50 -11.07 -5.16
C ALA A 20 -9.55 -9.97 -4.89
N SER A 21 -9.19 -8.69 -4.92
CA SER A 21 -10.13 -7.58 -4.64
C SER A 21 -11.35 -7.55 -5.56
N VAL A 22 -11.22 -8.11 -6.76
CA VAL A 22 -12.35 -8.28 -7.69
C VAL A 22 -13.48 -9.08 -7.08
N LEU A 23 -13.19 -10.02 -6.19
CA LEU A 23 -14.19 -10.86 -5.53
C LEU A 23 -15.15 -10.04 -4.67
N SER A 24 -14.68 -8.92 -4.11
CA SER A 24 -15.52 -8.01 -3.33
C SER A 24 -16.69 -7.42 -4.12
N LEU A 25 -16.59 -7.36 -5.45
CA LEU A 25 -17.68 -6.88 -6.29
C LEU A 25 -18.87 -7.85 -6.33
N TYR A 26 -18.64 -9.11 -6.00
CA TYR A 26 -19.64 -10.18 -5.97
C TYR A 26 -20.17 -10.47 -4.57
N ASP A 27 -19.65 -9.78 -3.55
CA ASP A 27 -20.12 -9.89 -2.18
C ASP A 27 -21.45 -9.17 -2.04
N SER A 28 -22.52 -9.94 -1.77
CA SER A 28 -23.87 -9.40 -1.59
C SER A 28 -24.02 -8.58 -0.30
N LEU A 29 -23.10 -8.75 0.66
CA LEU A 29 -23.11 -8.03 1.94
C LEU A 29 -22.25 -6.76 1.91
N ARG A 30 -21.59 -6.45 0.80
CA ARG A 30 -20.83 -5.22 0.69
C ARG A 30 -21.73 -3.99 0.78
N LEU A 31 -21.24 -2.95 1.42
CA LEU A 31 -21.93 -1.66 1.42
C LEU A 31 -21.99 -1.11 -0.03
N GLN A 32 -23.19 -0.65 -0.44
CA GLN A 32 -23.40 -0.11 -1.79
C GLN A 32 -23.53 1.41 -1.80
N GLY A 33 -23.64 2.01 -0.63
CA GLY A 33 -23.76 3.46 -0.46
C GLY A 33 -23.52 3.87 0.99
N PRO A 34 -23.66 5.17 1.29
CA PRO A 34 -23.51 5.67 2.64
C PRO A 34 -24.72 5.27 3.48
N GLN A 35 -24.49 5.07 4.77
CA GLN A 35 -25.52 4.75 5.76
C GLN A 35 -25.43 5.71 6.94
N SER A 36 -26.58 6.01 7.55
CA SER A 36 -26.69 6.76 8.79
C SER A 36 -27.62 6.01 9.75
N ASN A 37 -27.13 5.66 10.94
CA ASN A 37 -27.88 4.88 11.95
C ASN A 37 -28.44 3.53 11.42
N GLY A 38 -27.73 2.90 10.48
CA GLY A 38 -28.14 1.64 9.88
C GLY A 38 -29.10 1.76 8.70
N GLU A 39 -29.50 2.98 8.33
CA GLU A 39 -30.38 3.25 7.20
C GLU A 39 -29.58 3.80 6.01
N ASP A 40 -29.92 3.38 4.80
CA ASP A 40 -29.29 3.89 3.58
C ASP A 40 -29.67 5.34 3.34
N ILE A 41 -28.69 6.18 3.03
CA ILE A 41 -28.90 7.59 2.69
C ILE A 41 -28.32 7.90 1.31
N SER A 42 -28.81 8.97 0.66
CA SER A 42 -28.23 9.43 -0.59
C SER A 42 -26.84 10.05 -0.37
N TRP A 43 -26.00 10.03 -1.41
CA TRP A 43 -24.71 10.70 -1.40
C TRP A 43 -24.83 12.20 -1.12
N ASP A 44 -25.85 12.86 -1.65
CA ASP A 44 -26.09 14.30 -1.40
C ASP A 44 -26.37 14.56 0.10
N ASN A 45 -27.20 13.73 0.73
CA ASN A 45 -27.45 13.84 2.16
C ASN A 45 -26.20 13.55 2.99
N PHE A 46 -25.40 12.56 2.58
CA PHE A 46 -24.14 12.27 3.24
C PHE A 46 -23.19 13.47 3.19
N TYR A 47 -23.01 14.08 2.03
CA TYR A 47 -22.14 15.25 1.90
C TYR A 47 -22.65 16.44 2.71
N LEU A 48 -23.94 16.73 2.68
CA LEU A 48 -24.55 17.82 3.45
C LEU A 48 -24.36 17.62 4.96
N GLN A 49 -24.64 16.43 5.47
CA GLN A 49 -24.51 16.10 6.89
C GLN A 49 -23.04 16.18 7.34
N THR A 50 -22.12 15.61 6.55
CA THR A 50 -20.69 15.59 6.84
C THR A 50 -20.09 16.99 6.83
N ASP A 51 -20.40 17.80 5.82
CA ASP A 51 -19.94 19.20 5.74
C ASP A 51 -20.45 20.04 6.92
N SER A 52 -21.74 19.91 7.25
CA SER A 52 -22.33 20.59 8.39
C SER A 52 -21.67 20.20 9.72
N MET A 53 -21.42 18.90 9.92
CA MET A 53 -20.75 18.38 11.10
C MET A 53 -19.30 18.89 11.21
N LEU A 54 -18.54 18.83 10.12
CA LEU A 54 -17.14 19.28 10.09
C LEU A 54 -17.03 20.78 10.36
N LYS A 55 -17.92 21.61 9.80
CA LYS A 55 -18.00 23.04 10.06
C LYS A 55 -18.36 23.35 11.53
N ALA A 56 -19.29 22.61 12.11
CA ALA A 56 -19.65 22.77 13.51
C ALA A 56 -18.49 22.40 14.45
N LEU A 57 -17.76 21.33 14.15
CA LEU A 57 -16.58 20.92 14.91
C LEU A 57 -15.44 21.95 14.79
N ALA A 58 -15.21 22.48 13.59
CA ALA A 58 -14.22 23.53 13.37
C ALA A 58 -14.59 24.80 14.18
N ALA A 59 -15.85 25.22 14.15
CA ALA A 59 -16.32 26.39 14.89
C ALA A 59 -16.25 26.20 16.42
N SER A 60 -16.37 24.96 16.91
CA SER A 60 -16.28 24.64 18.35
C SER A 60 -14.85 24.54 18.88
N GLY A 61 -13.83 24.59 18.00
CA GLY A 61 -12.43 24.40 18.36
C GLY A 61 -12.05 22.98 18.78
N LYS A 62 -12.94 22.01 18.58
CA LYS A 62 -12.66 20.59 18.89
C LYS A 62 -11.69 20.01 17.88
N GLU A 63 -10.71 19.26 18.37
CA GLU A 63 -9.78 18.52 17.52
C GLU A 63 -10.51 17.38 16.79
N ILE A 64 -10.20 17.20 15.52
CA ILE A 64 -10.62 16.08 14.69
C ILE A 64 -9.39 15.22 14.42
N ILE A 65 -9.42 13.94 14.81
CA ILE A 65 -8.35 13.00 14.49
C ILE A 65 -8.66 12.31 13.18
N LEU A 66 -7.78 12.47 12.20
CA LEU A 66 -7.78 11.69 10.96
C LEU A 66 -6.85 10.49 11.12
N LEU A 67 -7.42 9.35 11.53
CA LEU A 67 -6.66 8.11 11.73
C LEU A 67 -6.49 7.38 10.39
N ILE A 68 -5.26 7.23 9.95
CA ILE A 68 -4.91 6.66 8.65
C ILE A 68 -3.71 5.69 8.77
N PRO A 69 -3.58 4.71 7.88
CA PRO A 69 -2.33 3.93 7.76
C PRO A 69 -1.24 4.77 7.08
N THR A 70 -0.02 4.23 7.02
CA THR A 70 1.04 4.79 6.17
C THR A 70 0.56 4.83 4.72
N LEU A 71 0.49 6.03 4.15
CA LEU A 71 0.07 6.27 2.77
C LEU A 71 1.24 6.79 1.93
N PRO A 72 1.90 5.94 1.12
CA PRO A 72 3.01 6.36 0.27
C PRO A 72 2.57 7.14 -0.98
N SER A 73 1.27 7.13 -1.30
CA SER A 73 0.73 7.78 -2.50
C SER A 73 0.79 9.31 -2.41
N PRO A 74 1.49 10.01 -3.33
CA PRO A 74 1.52 11.47 -3.37
C PRO A 74 0.13 12.10 -3.53
N THR A 75 -0.75 11.46 -4.29
CA THR A 75 -2.14 11.89 -4.47
C THR A 75 -2.91 11.89 -3.16
N SER A 76 -2.80 10.80 -2.38
CA SER A 76 -3.45 10.71 -1.07
C SER A 76 -2.89 11.75 -0.10
N GLN A 77 -1.58 11.96 -0.08
CA GLN A 77 -0.95 13.00 0.74
C GLN A 77 -1.44 14.40 0.37
N LYS A 78 -1.58 14.68 -0.94
CA LYS A 78 -2.12 15.97 -1.41
C LYS A 78 -3.56 16.18 -0.96
N ILE A 79 -4.43 15.16 -1.08
CA ILE A 79 -5.84 15.24 -0.63
C ILE A 79 -5.92 15.50 0.88
N ILE A 80 -5.10 14.82 1.67
CA ILE A 80 -5.03 15.03 3.13
C ILE A 80 -4.57 16.47 3.44
N SER A 81 -3.55 16.95 2.76
CA SER A 81 -3.06 18.33 2.92
C SER A 81 -4.14 19.36 2.59
N ASP A 82 -4.88 19.15 1.50
CA ASP A 82 -5.97 20.05 1.10
C ASP A 82 -7.12 20.01 2.12
N PHE A 83 -7.43 18.81 2.65
CA PHE A 83 -8.45 18.68 3.68
C PHE A 83 -8.06 19.41 4.98
N ILE A 84 -6.80 19.31 5.42
CA ILE A 84 -6.28 20.02 6.60
C ILE A 84 -6.28 21.54 6.35
N ALA A 85 -6.00 21.99 5.13
CA ALA A 85 -6.04 23.41 4.80
C ALA A 85 -7.46 23.99 4.95
N VAL A 86 -8.49 23.19 4.68
CA VAL A 86 -9.89 23.62 4.86
C VAL A 86 -10.34 23.49 6.33
N TYR A 87 -9.87 22.47 7.04
CA TYR A 87 -10.19 22.18 8.44
C TYR A 87 -8.94 22.16 9.32
N PRO A 88 -8.42 23.32 9.78
CA PRO A 88 -7.15 23.41 10.51
C PRO A 88 -7.14 22.69 11.87
N ASN A 89 -8.31 22.35 12.39
CA ASN A 89 -8.47 21.55 13.61
C ASN A 89 -8.34 20.03 13.38
N VAL A 90 -8.05 19.61 12.15
CA VAL A 90 -7.78 18.19 11.82
C VAL A 90 -6.31 17.89 12.08
N ARG A 91 -6.06 16.85 12.86
CA ARG A 91 -4.72 16.31 13.09
C ARG A 91 -4.62 14.89 12.52
N PRO A 92 -3.78 14.65 11.52
CA PRO A 92 -3.53 13.30 11.02
C PRO A 92 -2.73 12.49 12.05
N VAL A 93 -3.13 11.25 12.25
CA VAL A 93 -2.43 10.26 13.08
C VAL A 93 -2.24 9.01 12.25
N VAL A 94 -0.99 8.62 12.07
CA VAL A 94 -0.66 7.39 11.36
C VAL A 94 -0.61 6.23 12.36
N TYR A 95 -1.34 5.18 12.07
CA TYR A 95 -1.33 3.94 12.83
C TYR A 95 -1.37 2.74 11.88
N ASP A 96 -0.31 1.94 11.94
CA ASP A 96 -0.19 0.68 11.22
C ASP A 96 -0.16 -0.48 12.22
N THR A 97 -0.92 -1.53 11.97
CA THR A 97 -0.91 -2.76 12.78
C THR A 97 0.47 -3.43 12.72
N ILE A 98 1.10 -3.41 11.54
CA ILE A 98 2.48 -3.80 11.32
C ILE A 98 3.20 -2.55 10.81
N SER A 99 4.01 -1.93 11.68
CA SER A 99 4.61 -0.64 11.37
C SER A 99 5.72 -0.75 10.31
N SER A 100 5.70 0.17 9.35
CA SER A 100 6.80 0.36 8.40
C SER A 100 7.86 1.36 8.90
N ASP A 101 7.75 1.86 10.12
CA ASP A 101 8.61 2.93 10.66
C ASP A 101 10.09 2.60 10.60
N THR A 102 10.46 1.35 10.88
CA THR A 102 11.87 0.92 10.83
C THR A 102 12.43 1.06 9.41
N ALA A 103 11.67 0.65 8.39
CA ALA A 103 12.08 0.79 7.00
C ALA A 103 12.14 2.26 6.57
N LEU A 104 11.14 3.06 6.97
CA LEU A 104 11.11 4.51 6.71
C LEU A 104 12.29 5.23 7.36
N ASN A 105 12.59 4.93 8.63
CA ASN A 105 13.71 5.53 9.36
C ASN A 105 15.06 5.10 8.77
N ALA A 106 15.20 3.84 8.37
CA ALA A 106 16.41 3.35 7.72
C ALA A 106 16.63 4.05 6.37
N PHE A 107 15.58 4.19 5.55
CA PHE A 107 15.68 4.89 4.27
C PHE A 107 16.05 6.37 4.46
N GLU A 108 15.40 7.06 5.41
CA GLU A 108 15.69 8.45 5.74
C GLU A 108 17.15 8.64 6.19
N LYS A 109 17.66 7.72 7.04
CA LYS A 109 19.05 7.76 7.52
C LYS A 109 20.08 7.69 6.41
N TYR A 110 19.83 6.87 5.37
CA TYR A 110 20.79 6.63 4.30
C TYR A 110 20.61 7.53 3.08
N TYR A 111 19.38 7.98 2.83
CA TYR A 111 19.04 8.74 1.64
C TYR A 111 18.53 10.16 1.92
N GLY A 112 18.38 10.53 3.20
CA GLY A 112 17.92 11.87 3.60
C GLY A 112 16.44 12.14 3.32
N GLN A 113 15.66 11.12 2.96
CA GLN A 113 14.26 11.23 2.63
C GLN A 113 13.47 10.11 3.27
N ARG A 114 12.39 10.45 3.98
CA ARG A 114 11.51 9.46 4.62
C ARG A 114 10.55 8.86 3.59
N ALA A 115 10.91 7.71 3.05
CA ALA A 115 10.13 7.02 2.02
C ALA A 115 10.31 5.50 2.10
N LEU A 116 9.37 4.74 1.53
CA LEU A 116 9.56 3.32 1.27
C LEU A 116 10.24 3.16 -0.09
N ALA A 117 11.25 2.30 -0.15
CA ALA A 117 11.97 2.02 -1.39
C ALA A 117 11.13 1.14 -2.31
N ASP A 118 11.21 1.41 -3.61
CA ASP A 118 10.72 0.50 -4.64
C ASP A 118 11.90 -0.31 -5.21
N TYR A 119 11.84 -1.64 -5.05
CA TYR A 119 12.96 -2.53 -5.39
C TYR A 119 12.74 -3.20 -6.74
N ASN A 120 13.67 -3.02 -7.64
CA ASN A 120 13.67 -3.70 -8.93
C ASN A 120 14.51 -4.99 -8.90
N PHE A 121 13.89 -6.08 -8.46
CA PHE A 121 14.54 -7.38 -8.38
C PHE A 121 14.93 -7.98 -9.76
N SER A 122 14.33 -7.52 -10.86
CA SER A 122 14.70 -8.00 -12.21
C SER A 122 16.15 -7.69 -12.60
N LYS A 123 16.74 -6.69 -11.94
CA LYS A 123 18.14 -6.28 -12.18
C LYS A 123 19.13 -6.90 -11.19
N ALA A 124 18.64 -7.60 -10.17
CA ALA A 124 19.48 -8.15 -9.12
C ALA A 124 20.07 -9.50 -9.55
N ARG A 125 21.39 -9.64 -9.46
CA ARG A 125 22.07 -10.95 -9.64
C ARG A 125 22.21 -11.72 -8.34
N THR A 126 22.34 -11.01 -7.24
CA THR A 126 22.39 -11.58 -5.90
C THR A 126 21.44 -10.82 -5.00
N ILE A 127 20.59 -11.56 -4.30
CA ILE A 127 19.61 -11.03 -3.35
C ILE A 127 19.95 -11.63 -2.00
N VAL A 128 20.14 -10.77 -1.01
CA VAL A 128 20.24 -11.16 0.40
C VAL A 128 19.06 -10.55 1.12
N SER A 129 18.21 -11.39 1.68
CA SER A 129 17.05 -10.98 2.42
C SER A 129 17.20 -11.36 3.89
N ILE A 130 16.92 -10.41 4.79
CA ILE A 130 16.97 -10.61 6.23
C ILE A 130 15.59 -10.26 6.78
N ASP A 131 14.84 -11.29 7.15
CA ASP A 131 13.50 -11.21 7.75
C ASP A 131 12.50 -10.37 6.90
N ALA A 132 12.70 -10.33 5.57
CA ALA A 132 11.86 -9.60 4.64
C ALA A 132 11.16 -10.56 3.68
N ASP A 133 9.86 -10.77 3.91
CA ASP A 133 9.01 -11.61 3.07
C ASP A 133 8.54 -10.86 1.82
N PHE A 134 9.47 -10.54 0.92
CA PHE A 134 9.20 -9.71 -0.27
C PHE A 134 8.38 -10.42 -1.36
N LEU A 135 8.24 -11.75 -1.31
CA LEU A 135 7.29 -12.50 -2.13
C LEU A 135 5.90 -12.61 -1.48
N GLY A 136 5.78 -12.18 -0.23
CA GLY A 136 4.53 -12.08 0.50
C GLY A 136 4.08 -10.62 0.64
N ASP A 137 3.94 -10.18 1.88
CA ASP A 137 3.32 -8.88 2.20
C ASP A 137 4.32 -7.76 2.53
N TRP A 138 5.62 -8.00 2.46
CA TRP A 138 6.61 -7.01 2.83
C TRP A 138 6.45 -5.73 1.98
N GLN A 139 6.32 -4.58 2.66
CA GLN A 139 6.07 -3.26 2.07
C GLN A 139 4.90 -3.23 1.04
N GLY A 140 3.90 -4.10 1.23
CA GLY A 140 2.72 -4.17 0.36
C GLY A 140 2.84 -5.15 -0.81
N GLY A 141 3.97 -5.85 -0.96
CA GLY A 141 4.16 -6.85 -2.02
C GLY A 141 4.34 -6.24 -3.41
N GLY A 142 4.20 -7.07 -4.43
CA GLY A 142 4.29 -6.62 -5.83
C GLY A 142 5.67 -6.83 -6.45
N TYR A 143 6.57 -7.53 -5.78
CA TYR A 143 7.94 -7.77 -6.24
C TYR A 143 8.11 -9.10 -7.00
N GLU A 144 7.08 -9.94 -7.03
CA GLU A 144 7.11 -11.32 -7.53
C GLU A 144 7.47 -11.38 -9.01
N ALA A 145 6.91 -10.48 -9.83
CA ALA A 145 7.20 -10.46 -11.28
C ALA A 145 8.66 -10.08 -11.56
N GLY A 146 9.20 -9.10 -10.84
CA GLY A 146 10.60 -8.71 -10.94
C GLY A 146 11.56 -9.85 -10.53
N TYR A 147 11.22 -10.53 -9.45
CA TYR A 147 11.97 -11.68 -8.97
C TYR A 147 11.88 -12.88 -9.93
N ALA A 148 10.68 -13.21 -10.41
CA ALA A 148 10.44 -14.32 -11.32
C ALA A 148 11.10 -14.10 -12.69
N SER A 149 11.24 -12.84 -13.15
CA SER A 149 11.80 -12.53 -14.48
C SER A 149 13.22 -13.09 -14.68
N SER A 150 14.04 -13.15 -13.63
CA SER A 150 15.37 -13.73 -13.68
C SER A 150 15.39 -15.26 -13.61
N ARG A 151 14.24 -15.89 -13.32
CA ARG A 151 14.08 -17.35 -13.16
C ARG A 151 13.36 -18.02 -14.32
N ILE A 152 12.87 -17.24 -15.27
CA ILE A 152 12.25 -17.74 -16.49
C ILE A 152 13.37 -18.00 -17.51
N PRO A 153 13.52 -19.23 -18.04
CA PRO A 153 14.48 -19.52 -19.09
C PRO A 153 14.23 -18.65 -20.31
N ASN A 154 15.27 -18.01 -20.84
CA ASN A 154 15.19 -17.32 -22.12
C ASN A 154 14.82 -18.32 -23.23
N GLY A 155 14.09 -17.88 -24.27
CA GLY A 155 13.38 -18.69 -25.26
C GLY A 155 14.09 -19.89 -25.90
N ASP A 156 15.41 -20.06 -25.71
CA ASP A 156 16.17 -21.24 -26.13
C ASP A 156 16.21 -22.38 -25.08
N HIS A 157 15.44 -22.29 -24.01
CA HIS A 157 15.24 -23.30 -22.94
C HIS A 157 16.51 -23.94 -22.34
N LYS A 158 17.70 -23.41 -22.59
CA LYS A 158 18.95 -24.07 -22.20
C LYS A 158 19.71 -23.41 -21.06
N LYS A 159 19.44 -22.15 -20.74
CA LYS A 159 20.07 -21.47 -19.57
C LYS A 159 19.15 -20.37 -19.04
N ALA A 160 18.69 -20.53 -17.80
CA ALA A 160 18.18 -19.41 -17.01
C ALA A 160 19.39 -18.76 -16.31
N ASP A 161 19.57 -17.46 -16.50
CA ASP A 161 20.54 -16.69 -15.70
C ASP A 161 19.87 -16.31 -14.37
N MET A 162 19.76 -17.31 -13.49
CA MET A 162 19.02 -17.17 -12.23
C MET A 162 19.79 -16.29 -11.25
N SER A 163 19.11 -15.33 -10.65
CA SER A 163 19.65 -14.61 -9.50
C SER A 163 19.86 -15.58 -8.31
N GLN A 164 20.99 -15.41 -7.61
CA GLN A 164 21.23 -16.11 -6.36
C GLN A 164 20.42 -15.44 -5.26
N HIS A 165 19.73 -16.23 -4.44
CA HIS A 165 18.94 -15.74 -3.33
C HIS A 165 19.37 -16.41 -2.03
N PHE A 166 19.61 -15.59 -1.01
CA PHE A 166 19.96 -16.01 0.35
C PHE A 166 18.93 -15.41 1.31
N GLN A 167 18.17 -16.25 1.98
CA GLN A 167 17.16 -15.85 2.95
C GLN A 167 17.63 -16.16 4.37
N PHE A 168 17.58 -15.15 5.25
CA PHE A 168 17.81 -15.28 6.70
C PHE A 168 16.54 -14.87 7.41
N GLU A 169 15.91 -15.79 8.12
CA GLU A 169 14.64 -15.54 8.79
C GLU A 169 14.46 -16.42 10.03
N SER A 170 13.66 -15.95 10.98
CA SER A 170 13.36 -16.69 12.22
C SER A 170 12.28 -17.75 12.03
N ASN A 171 11.36 -17.53 11.08
CA ASN A 171 10.28 -18.45 10.72
C ASN A 171 10.21 -18.52 9.18
N MET A 172 9.90 -19.71 8.66
CA MET A 172 9.77 -19.89 7.22
C MET A 172 8.63 -19.02 6.67
N SER A 173 9.00 -18.07 5.82
CA SER A 173 8.08 -17.22 5.08
C SER A 173 7.79 -17.75 3.68
N LEU A 174 6.90 -17.10 2.93
CA LEU A 174 6.68 -17.43 1.52
C LEU A 174 7.98 -17.25 0.70
N THR A 175 8.76 -16.22 1.01
CA THR A 175 10.05 -15.96 0.38
C THR A 175 11.08 -17.02 0.73
N GLY A 176 11.12 -17.50 1.98
CA GLY A 176 12.07 -18.52 2.43
C GLY A 176 11.72 -19.93 1.96
N ALA A 177 10.46 -20.17 1.59
CA ALA A 177 9.98 -21.43 1.06
C ALA A 177 10.23 -21.63 -0.45
N ASN A 178 10.74 -20.61 -1.15
CA ASN A 178 10.88 -20.56 -2.61
C ASN A 178 12.28 -21.01 -3.09
#